data_27498dc38c146299092d83f5390e5e76
#
_entry.id   27498dc38c146299092d83f5390e5e76
#
_cell.length_a   1.000
_cell.length_b   1.000
_cell.length_c   1.000
_cell.angle_alpha   90.00
_cell.angle_beta   90.00
_cell.angle_gamma   90.00
#
_symmetry.space_group_name_H-M   'P 1'
#
loop_
_entity.id
_entity.type
_entity.pdbx_description
1 polymer ?
#
loop_
_entity_poly.entity_id
_entity_poly.type
_entity_poly.pdbx_seq_one_letter_code
_entity_poly.pdbx_strand_id
1 'polypeptide(L)'
;MAEVTWIGHGTALLDVDGVRLLTDPLLRDRVAHLRRHAALPPPEALRGIDAVLLTHLHRDHLDLPSLRRVGRDVPIVVPRGGGRLLLRRGFDAVREIAPGEEIAVGSLSVSATEARHHGGRGVVGARGPALGYLVSGTRRIYHAGDTDLFDGMRAIGATGLDLALVPIWGWASRLGPGHLNPLRAAQALELLKPEIAIPIHWGTYAVGRPAARPAPCYVRAPLEPFLAAAGELAPSVRVVALEPGCSVEL
;
A
#
# COMPACT_ATOMS: atom_id res chain seq x y z
N MET A 1 5.02 -9.79 18.46
CA MET A 1 4.25 -10.59 17.47
C MET A 1 3.78 -9.61 16.41
N ALA A 2 3.93 -9.93 15.14
CA ALA A 2 3.45 -9.07 14.07
C ALA A 2 2.66 -9.88 13.04
N GLU A 3 1.56 -9.31 12.55
CA GLU A 3 0.71 -9.88 11.52
C GLU A 3 0.46 -8.84 10.43
N VAL A 4 0.51 -9.26 9.18
CA VAL A 4 0.17 -8.42 8.02
C VAL A 4 -0.96 -9.06 7.24
N THR A 5 -2.10 -8.36 7.16
CA THR A 5 -3.27 -8.77 6.37
C THR A 5 -3.35 -7.93 5.10
N TRP A 6 -3.26 -8.55 3.92
CA TRP A 6 -3.52 -7.84 2.68
C TRP A 6 -5.02 -7.79 2.38
N ILE A 7 -5.62 -6.63 2.57
CA ILE A 7 -7.06 -6.42 2.33
C ILE A 7 -7.37 -6.32 0.84
N GLY A 8 -6.38 -5.92 0.05
CA GLY A 8 -6.46 -5.81 -1.41
C GLY A 8 -6.05 -4.44 -1.93
N HIS A 9 -5.64 -4.38 -3.19
CA HIS A 9 -5.06 -3.18 -3.80
C HIS A 9 -3.85 -2.68 -3.00
N GLY A 10 -3.77 -1.39 -2.65
CA GLY A 10 -2.77 -0.81 -1.76
C GLY A 10 -3.13 -0.92 -0.27
N THR A 11 -4.29 -1.51 0.07
CA THR A 11 -4.78 -1.59 1.44
C THR A 11 -4.21 -2.79 2.16
N ALA A 12 -3.47 -2.56 3.23
CA ALA A 12 -2.99 -3.58 4.15
C ALA A 12 -3.20 -3.13 5.60
N LEU A 13 -3.50 -4.10 6.47
CA LEU A 13 -3.52 -3.94 7.92
C LEU A 13 -2.21 -4.50 8.46
N LEU A 14 -1.46 -3.67 9.17
CA LEU A 14 -0.22 -4.02 9.85
C LEU A 14 -0.49 -4.02 11.34
N ASP A 15 -0.48 -5.18 11.97
CA ASP A 15 -0.57 -5.32 13.42
C ASP A 15 0.82 -5.66 13.95
N VAL A 16 1.47 -4.70 14.59
CA VAL A 16 2.85 -4.83 15.08
C VAL A 16 2.91 -4.31 16.49
N ASP A 17 3.38 -5.13 17.41
CA ASP A 17 3.55 -4.78 18.83
C ASP A 17 2.27 -4.23 19.49
N GLY A 18 1.10 -4.70 19.03
CA GLY A 18 -0.21 -4.27 19.50
C GLY A 18 -0.67 -2.92 18.93
N VAL A 19 0.06 -2.35 17.97
CA VAL A 19 -0.33 -1.14 17.23
C VAL A 19 -0.83 -1.53 15.84
N ARG A 20 -2.02 -1.05 15.48
CA ARG A 20 -2.71 -1.40 14.25
C ARG A 20 -2.71 -0.23 13.26
N LEU A 21 -1.97 -0.40 12.17
CA LEU A 21 -1.86 0.60 11.10
C LEU A 21 -2.59 0.12 9.85
N LEU A 22 -3.38 0.99 9.24
CA LEU A 22 -4.09 0.69 7.99
C LEU A 22 -3.53 1.55 6.86
N THR A 23 -2.99 0.92 5.81
CA THR A 23 -2.46 1.64 4.64
C THR A 23 -3.55 1.85 3.58
N ASP A 24 -3.58 3.00 2.94
CA ASP A 24 -4.37 3.35 1.74
C ASP A 24 -5.77 2.71 1.69
N PRO A 25 -6.67 2.97 2.66
CA PRO A 25 -7.94 2.25 2.76
C PRO A 25 -8.84 2.50 1.55
N LEU A 26 -9.04 1.43 0.75
CA LEU A 26 -9.99 1.36 -0.35
C LEU A 26 -11.03 0.27 -0.07
N LEU A 27 -12.07 0.63 0.70
CA LEU A 27 -13.04 -0.28 1.30
C LEU A 27 -14.40 -0.20 0.62
N ARG A 28 -14.42 -0.12 -0.71
CA ARG A 28 -15.64 0.01 -1.52
C ARG A 28 -15.67 -0.98 -2.68
N ASP A 29 -16.87 -1.35 -3.10
CA ASP A 29 -17.08 -2.19 -4.28
C ASP A 29 -16.79 -1.45 -5.59
N ARG A 30 -16.78 -0.09 -5.56
CA ARG A 30 -16.57 0.71 -6.76
C ARG A 30 -15.80 1.99 -6.45
N VAL A 31 -14.76 2.26 -7.25
CA VAL A 31 -14.07 3.54 -7.29
C VAL A 31 -13.88 3.96 -8.75
N ALA A 32 -14.40 5.14 -9.12
CA ALA A 32 -14.44 5.59 -10.51
C ALA A 32 -15.00 4.51 -11.47
N HIS A 33 -14.19 4.05 -12.42
CA HIS A 33 -14.54 3.00 -13.38
C HIS A 33 -14.12 1.59 -12.94
N LEU A 34 -13.49 1.47 -11.76
CA LEU A 34 -13.02 0.21 -11.20
C LEU A 34 -14.09 -0.44 -10.32
N ARG A 35 -14.19 -1.77 -10.39
CA ARG A 35 -15.04 -2.59 -9.54
C ARG A 35 -14.20 -3.63 -8.79
N ARG A 36 -14.52 -3.81 -7.52
CA ARG A 36 -13.90 -4.81 -6.66
C ARG A 36 -14.43 -6.20 -7.01
N HIS A 37 -13.52 -7.17 -7.05
CA HIS A 37 -13.80 -8.59 -7.26
C HIS A 37 -13.39 -9.46 -6.07
N ALA A 38 -12.74 -8.88 -5.08
CA ALA A 38 -12.46 -9.53 -3.80
C ALA A 38 -13.49 -9.12 -2.74
N ALA A 39 -13.72 -9.95 -1.73
CA ALA A 39 -14.57 -9.59 -0.60
C ALA A 39 -14.05 -8.34 0.12
N LEU A 40 -14.97 -7.56 0.68
CA LEU A 40 -14.61 -6.49 1.61
C LEU A 40 -14.28 -7.12 2.97
N PRO A 41 -13.36 -6.52 3.74
CA PRO A 41 -13.11 -6.97 5.10
C PRO A 41 -14.37 -6.80 5.95
N PRO A 42 -14.61 -7.70 6.90
CA PRO A 42 -15.72 -7.54 7.84
C PRO A 42 -15.48 -6.31 8.73
N PRO A 43 -16.55 -5.64 9.20
CA PRO A 43 -16.41 -4.38 9.96
C PRO A 43 -15.53 -4.52 11.22
N GLU A 44 -15.52 -5.67 11.86
CA GLU A 44 -14.70 -5.97 13.03
C GLU A 44 -13.20 -5.92 12.74
N ALA A 45 -12.78 -6.28 11.55
CA ALA A 45 -11.37 -6.20 11.14
C ALA A 45 -10.83 -4.75 11.12
N LEU A 46 -11.73 -3.77 11.01
CA LEU A 46 -11.40 -2.34 10.96
C LEU A 46 -11.52 -1.65 12.33
N ARG A 47 -11.76 -2.39 13.42
CA ARG A 47 -11.82 -1.82 14.78
C ARG A 47 -10.42 -1.66 15.35
N GLY A 48 -10.25 -0.66 16.23
CA GLY A 48 -8.99 -0.45 16.95
C GLY A 48 -7.82 -0.08 16.02
N ILE A 49 -8.08 0.62 14.92
CA ILE A 49 -7.02 1.19 14.08
C ILE A 49 -6.43 2.39 14.79
N ASP A 50 -5.12 2.35 15.07
CA ASP A 50 -4.40 3.42 15.75
C ASP A 50 -4.02 4.56 14.81
N ALA A 51 -3.73 4.25 13.54
CA ALA A 51 -3.53 5.25 12.51
C ALA A 51 -3.76 4.71 11.09
N VAL A 52 -4.14 5.62 10.19
CA VAL A 52 -4.16 5.40 8.75
C VAL A 52 -2.93 6.02 8.13
N LEU A 53 -2.22 5.28 7.28
CA LEU A 53 -1.06 5.76 6.51
C LEU A 53 -1.47 5.90 5.04
N LEU A 54 -1.47 7.13 4.52
CA LEU A 54 -1.77 7.40 3.11
C LEU A 54 -0.49 7.63 2.33
N THR A 55 -0.23 6.81 1.32
CA THR A 55 1.00 6.90 0.52
C THR A 55 0.97 8.06 -0.45
N HIS A 56 -0.17 8.36 -1.06
CA HIS A 56 -0.34 9.49 -1.98
C HIS A 56 -1.82 9.88 -2.17
N LEU A 57 -2.09 10.89 -2.99
CA LEU A 57 -3.40 11.52 -3.02
C LEU A 57 -4.33 11.02 -4.13
N HIS A 58 -3.97 9.98 -4.89
CA HIS A 58 -4.85 9.38 -5.90
C HIS A 58 -6.13 8.82 -5.25
N ARG A 59 -7.21 8.73 -6.05
CA ARG A 59 -8.56 8.41 -5.53
C ARG A 59 -8.71 6.97 -5.05
N ASP A 60 -7.84 6.10 -5.47
CA ASP A 60 -7.78 4.69 -5.12
C ASP A 60 -6.85 4.39 -3.93
N HIS A 61 -6.21 5.43 -3.38
CA HIS A 61 -5.44 5.41 -2.13
C HIS A 61 -6.04 6.34 -1.09
N LEU A 62 -6.27 7.61 -1.40
CA LEU A 62 -7.01 8.52 -0.56
C LEU A 62 -8.50 8.50 -0.95
N ASP A 63 -9.24 7.50 -0.46
CA ASP A 63 -10.69 7.38 -0.69
C ASP A 63 -11.49 7.88 0.52
N LEU A 64 -12.09 9.06 0.39
CA LEU A 64 -12.83 9.71 1.49
C LEU A 64 -13.98 8.87 2.06
N PRO A 65 -14.79 8.12 1.25
CA PRO A 65 -15.78 7.22 1.81
C PRO A 65 -15.18 6.09 2.64
N SER A 66 -14.06 5.52 2.23
CA SER A 66 -13.37 4.48 2.98
C SER A 66 -12.80 5.00 4.29
N LEU A 67 -12.19 6.19 4.28
CA LEU A 67 -11.71 6.85 5.50
C LEU A 67 -12.85 7.10 6.50
N ARG A 68 -14.06 7.50 6.03
CA ARG A 68 -15.22 7.66 6.92
C ARG A 68 -15.70 6.33 7.51
N ARG A 69 -15.51 5.22 6.79
CA ARG A 69 -15.84 3.88 7.26
C ARG A 69 -14.88 3.40 8.34
N VAL A 70 -13.60 3.78 8.26
CA VAL A 70 -12.59 3.53 9.31
C VAL A 70 -12.90 4.32 10.58
N GLY A 71 -13.22 5.59 10.43
CA GLY A 71 -13.57 6.50 11.53
C GLY A 71 -12.99 7.90 11.29
N ARG A 72 -13.72 8.94 11.70
CA ARG A 72 -13.25 10.33 11.54
C ARG A 72 -12.21 10.72 12.56
N ASP A 73 -12.25 10.06 13.72
CA ASP A 73 -11.40 10.34 14.87
C ASP A 73 -10.06 9.57 14.81
N VAL A 74 -9.94 8.61 13.87
CA VAL A 74 -8.69 7.86 13.68
C VAL A 74 -7.63 8.79 13.09
N PRO A 75 -6.43 8.86 13.69
CA PRO A 75 -5.32 9.63 13.17
C PRO A 75 -4.96 9.26 11.73
N ILE A 76 -4.78 10.27 10.87
CA ILE A 76 -4.41 10.07 9.46
C ILE A 76 -3.06 10.72 9.21
N VAL A 77 -2.09 9.92 8.81
CA VAL A 77 -0.80 10.38 8.28
C VAL A 77 -0.93 10.51 6.77
N VAL A 78 -0.62 11.66 6.23
CA VAL A 78 -0.82 11.98 4.80
C VAL A 78 0.39 12.73 4.25
N PRO A 79 0.74 12.56 2.97
CA PRO A 79 1.78 13.36 2.35
C PRO A 79 1.53 14.86 2.50
N ARG A 80 2.58 15.62 2.71
CA ARG A 80 2.53 17.09 2.80
C ARG A 80 1.80 17.68 1.60
N GLY A 81 0.81 18.56 1.88
CA GLY A 81 -0.12 19.12 0.89
C GLY A 81 -1.47 18.40 0.81
N GLY A 82 -1.63 17.25 1.46
CA GLY A 82 -2.90 16.51 1.52
C GLY A 82 -3.81 16.88 2.68
N GLY A 83 -3.25 17.41 3.77
CA GLY A 83 -3.96 17.65 5.03
C GLY A 83 -5.15 18.59 4.88
N ARG A 84 -4.98 19.70 4.14
CA ARG A 84 -6.08 20.66 3.91
C ARG A 84 -7.32 20.01 3.25
N LEU A 85 -7.11 19.02 2.38
CA LEU A 85 -8.21 18.25 1.77
C LEU A 85 -9.00 17.49 2.83
N LEU A 86 -8.30 16.81 3.74
CA LEU A 86 -8.90 16.00 4.81
C LEU A 86 -9.60 16.86 5.85
N LEU A 87 -8.94 17.92 6.34
CA LEU A 87 -9.52 18.88 7.29
C LEU A 87 -10.85 19.47 6.78
N ARG A 88 -10.90 19.90 5.50
CA ARG A 88 -12.14 20.39 4.87
C ARG A 88 -13.23 19.34 4.72
N ARG A 89 -12.93 18.08 4.94
CA ARG A 89 -13.86 16.94 4.88
C ARG A 89 -14.24 16.40 6.25
N GLY A 90 -13.82 17.10 7.33
CA GLY A 90 -14.17 16.82 8.71
C GLY A 90 -13.38 15.64 9.28
N PHE A 91 -12.09 15.53 8.92
CA PHE A 91 -11.11 14.69 9.59
C PHE A 91 -10.20 15.62 10.39
N ASP A 92 -10.19 15.52 11.71
CA ASP A 92 -9.50 16.51 12.56
C ASP A 92 -8.10 16.02 12.99
N ALA A 93 -7.92 14.71 13.15
CA ALA A 93 -6.64 14.10 13.52
C ALA A 93 -5.75 13.84 12.28
N VAL A 94 -5.28 14.91 11.62
CA VAL A 94 -4.48 14.82 10.40
C VAL A 94 -3.07 15.30 10.64
N ARG A 95 -2.09 14.49 10.27
CA ARG A 95 -0.66 14.82 10.32
C ARG A 95 -0.03 14.70 8.94
N GLU A 96 0.55 15.79 8.45
CA GLU A 96 1.32 15.80 7.21
C GLU A 96 2.75 15.34 7.44
N ILE A 97 3.29 14.56 6.50
CA ILE A 97 4.66 14.06 6.51
C ILE A 97 5.31 14.18 5.12
N ALA A 98 6.61 14.32 5.07
CA ALA A 98 7.39 14.37 3.83
C ALA A 98 8.48 13.28 3.84
N PRO A 99 9.06 12.93 2.67
CA PRO A 99 10.17 11.98 2.60
C PRO A 99 11.30 12.33 3.56
N GLY A 100 11.80 11.35 4.30
CA GLY A 100 12.86 11.51 5.31
C GLY A 100 12.36 11.95 6.69
N GLU A 101 11.08 12.29 6.85
CA GLU A 101 10.50 12.58 8.16
C GLU A 101 9.99 11.30 8.82
N GLU A 102 9.91 11.34 10.15
CA GLU A 102 9.49 10.22 11.00
C GLU A 102 8.46 10.68 12.02
N ILE A 103 7.55 9.80 12.38
CA ILE A 103 6.58 10.01 13.45
C ILE A 103 6.46 8.77 14.32
N ALA A 104 6.08 8.95 15.57
CA ALA A 104 5.68 7.86 16.45
C ALA A 104 4.17 7.61 16.35
N VAL A 105 3.78 6.33 16.30
CA VAL A 105 2.41 5.86 16.45
C VAL A 105 2.42 4.72 17.49
N GLY A 106 1.90 4.97 18.68
CA GLY A 106 2.06 4.04 19.79
C GLY A 106 3.55 3.76 20.08
N SER A 107 3.92 2.49 20.07
CA SER A 107 5.31 2.03 20.26
C SER A 107 6.13 2.00 18.96
N LEU A 108 5.51 2.28 17.80
CA LEU A 108 6.15 2.16 16.51
C LEU A 108 6.73 3.50 16.03
N SER A 109 7.86 3.43 15.33
CA SER A 109 8.35 4.50 14.49
C SER A 109 7.87 4.27 13.05
N VAL A 110 7.32 5.32 12.43
CA VAL A 110 6.85 5.33 11.04
C VAL A 110 7.63 6.38 10.28
N SER A 111 8.56 5.96 9.43
CA SER A 111 9.38 6.83 8.59
C SER A 111 8.80 6.89 7.17
N ALA A 112 8.62 8.11 6.64
CA ALA A 112 8.22 8.31 5.26
C ALA A 112 9.44 8.22 4.34
N THR A 113 9.36 7.37 3.34
CA THR A 113 10.41 7.23 2.32
C THR A 113 9.99 7.93 1.02
N GLU A 114 10.96 8.23 0.17
CA GLU A 114 10.67 8.61 -1.21
C GLU A 114 9.91 7.49 -1.93
N ALA A 115 9.04 7.88 -2.87
CA ALA A 115 8.47 6.99 -3.87
C ALA A 115 8.48 7.72 -5.23
N ARG A 116 8.88 7.02 -6.28
CA ARG A 116 8.98 7.58 -7.64
C ARG A 116 7.65 7.44 -8.37
N HIS A 117 6.69 8.27 -7.97
CA HIS A 117 5.33 8.28 -8.51
C HIS A 117 4.73 9.69 -8.47
N HIS A 118 3.73 9.97 -9.31
CA HIS A 118 3.02 11.24 -9.31
C HIS A 118 1.95 11.26 -8.20
N GLY A 119 2.26 11.84 -7.05
CA GLY A 119 1.41 11.76 -5.85
C GLY A 119 0.15 12.65 -5.85
N GLY A 120 -0.11 13.45 -6.87
CA GLY A 120 -1.18 14.48 -6.87
C GLY A 120 -2.57 13.95 -7.23
N ARG A 121 -3.63 14.64 -6.77
CA ARG A 121 -5.05 14.30 -7.01
C ARG A 121 -5.58 14.95 -8.31
N GLY A 122 -5.03 14.56 -9.45
CA GLY A 122 -5.40 15.09 -10.76
C GLY A 122 -4.86 16.50 -11.03
N VAL A 123 -5.25 17.10 -12.15
CA VAL A 123 -4.64 18.33 -12.70
C VAL A 123 -4.87 19.57 -11.81
N VAL A 124 -6.02 19.67 -11.14
CA VAL A 124 -6.47 20.85 -10.35
C VAL A 124 -6.62 20.52 -8.85
N GLY A 125 -6.30 19.30 -8.42
CA GLY A 125 -6.51 18.83 -7.05
C GLY A 125 -5.35 19.14 -6.10
N ALA A 126 -5.42 18.59 -4.89
CA ALA A 126 -4.34 18.64 -3.93
C ALA A 126 -3.07 18.00 -4.51
N ARG A 127 -1.92 18.60 -4.22
CA ARG A 127 -0.61 18.13 -4.69
C ARG A 127 0.23 17.75 -3.48
N GLY A 128 0.98 16.65 -3.61
CA GLY A 128 1.92 16.17 -2.61
C GLY A 128 2.84 15.13 -3.23
N PRO A 129 3.95 14.78 -2.55
CA PRO A 129 4.80 13.68 -2.96
C PRO A 129 4.03 12.34 -2.86
N ALA A 130 4.48 11.32 -3.57
CA ALA A 130 4.19 9.95 -3.22
C ALA A 130 5.20 9.48 -2.19
N LEU A 131 4.77 8.63 -1.27
CA LEU A 131 5.55 8.10 -0.16
C LEU A 131 5.47 6.58 -0.12
N GLY A 132 6.56 5.95 0.31
CA GLY A 132 6.51 4.67 0.99
C GLY A 132 6.56 4.89 2.50
N TYR A 133 6.27 3.83 3.26
CA TYR A 133 6.38 3.85 4.72
C TYR A 133 7.24 2.69 5.22
N LEU A 134 8.25 3.01 6.02
CA LEU A 134 9.01 2.06 6.82
C LEU A 134 8.45 2.09 8.24
N VAL A 135 7.78 1.03 8.63
CA VAL A 135 7.25 0.82 9.99
C VAL A 135 8.24 0.01 10.78
N SER A 136 8.72 0.53 11.90
CA SER A 136 9.74 -0.07 12.74
C SER A 136 9.24 -0.26 14.17
N GLY A 137 9.30 -1.50 14.63
CA GLY A 137 9.03 -1.96 15.98
C GLY A 137 9.92 -3.18 16.25
N THR A 138 9.38 -4.26 16.83
CA THR A 138 10.07 -5.56 16.91
C THR A 138 10.29 -6.17 15.52
N ARG A 139 9.51 -5.75 14.54
CA ARG A 139 9.63 -6.08 13.12
C ARG A 139 9.72 -4.80 12.28
N ARG A 140 10.42 -4.90 11.13
CA ARG A 140 10.52 -3.83 10.15
C ARG A 140 9.75 -4.19 8.90
N ILE A 141 8.69 -3.42 8.63
CA ILE A 141 7.78 -3.62 7.50
C ILE A 141 7.87 -2.42 6.57
N TYR A 142 8.14 -2.66 5.31
CA TYR A 142 8.13 -1.63 4.28
C TYR A 142 6.89 -1.75 3.39
N HIS A 143 6.09 -0.69 3.33
CA HIS A 143 5.00 -0.53 2.37
C HIS A 143 5.45 0.45 1.30
N ALA A 144 5.69 -0.03 0.08
CA ALA A 144 6.27 0.78 -0.98
C ALA A 144 5.33 1.87 -1.53
N GLY A 145 3.99 1.70 -1.35
CA GLY A 145 3.01 2.51 -2.08
C GLY A 145 3.13 2.31 -3.58
N ASP A 146 2.58 3.23 -4.36
CA ASP A 146 2.83 3.26 -5.80
C ASP A 146 4.18 3.94 -6.07
N THR A 147 5.04 3.23 -6.77
CA THR A 147 6.39 3.69 -7.08
C THR A 147 6.96 3.02 -8.32
N ASP A 148 7.99 3.60 -8.89
CA ASP A 148 8.95 2.97 -9.78
C ASP A 148 10.23 2.64 -9.01
N LEU A 149 11.23 2.02 -9.66
CA LEU A 149 12.56 1.82 -9.09
C LEU A 149 13.24 3.17 -8.81
N PHE A 150 13.90 3.27 -7.66
CA PHE A 150 14.74 4.42 -7.29
C PHE A 150 15.92 3.97 -6.42
N ASP A 151 16.97 4.79 -6.41
CA ASP A 151 18.26 4.44 -5.78
C ASP A 151 18.14 4.23 -4.26
N GLY A 152 17.23 4.96 -3.61
CA GLY A 152 16.99 4.87 -2.18
C GLY A 152 16.50 3.50 -1.68
N MET A 153 16.00 2.63 -2.58
CA MET A 153 15.56 1.27 -2.19
C MET A 153 16.68 0.44 -1.56
N ARG A 154 17.95 0.62 -1.97
CA ARG A 154 19.09 -0.06 -1.35
C ARG A 154 19.30 0.37 0.11
N ALA A 155 19.14 1.66 0.38
CA ALA A 155 19.26 2.19 1.74
C ALA A 155 18.11 1.71 2.64
N ILE A 156 16.89 1.62 2.10
CA ILE A 156 15.74 1.03 2.80
C ILE A 156 16.03 -0.45 3.11
N GLY A 157 16.50 -1.23 2.14
CA GLY A 157 16.85 -2.63 2.31
C GLY A 157 17.97 -2.85 3.36
N ALA A 158 18.96 -1.93 3.41
CA ALA A 158 20.06 -1.99 4.38
C ALA A 158 19.59 -1.85 5.84
N THR A 159 18.36 -1.43 6.09
CA THR A 159 17.78 -1.39 7.46
C THR A 159 17.44 -2.77 8.00
N GLY A 160 17.41 -3.82 7.14
CA GLY A 160 17.02 -5.18 7.51
C GLY A 160 15.50 -5.31 7.58
N LEU A 161 14.86 -5.57 6.44
CA LEU A 161 13.40 -5.69 6.34
C LEU A 161 12.95 -7.12 6.64
N ASP A 162 12.05 -7.29 7.59
CA ASP A 162 11.34 -8.56 7.80
C ASP A 162 10.30 -8.77 6.68
N LEU A 163 9.61 -7.70 6.25
CA LEU A 163 8.60 -7.79 5.20
C LEU A 163 8.56 -6.53 4.32
N ALA A 164 8.31 -6.73 3.02
CA ALA A 164 7.99 -5.65 2.09
C ALA A 164 6.68 -5.93 1.34
N LEU A 165 5.79 -4.94 1.28
CA LEU A 165 4.63 -4.91 0.39
C LEU A 165 5.00 -4.10 -0.85
N VAL A 166 5.02 -4.76 -2.01
CA VAL A 166 5.51 -4.18 -3.27
C VAL A 166 4.44 -4.26 -4.35
N PRO A 167 4.06 -3.14 -5.00
CA PRO A 167 3.09 -3.17 -6.08
C PRO A 167 3.69 -3.86 -7.30
N ILE A 168 2.89 -4.70 -7.97
CA ILE A 168 3.33 -5.43 -9.16
C ILE A 168 2.55 -5.05 -10.42
N TRP A 169 1.57 -4.14 -10.30
CA TRP A 169 0.69 -3.76 -11.41
C TRP A 169 -0.01 -2.41 -11.17
N GLY A 170 -0.70 -1.86 -12.19
CA GLY A 170 -1.46 -0.60 -12.18
C GLY A 170 -2.57 -0.56 -13.23
N TRP A 171 -3.26 -1.67 -13.49
CA TRP A 171 -4.43 -1.85 -14.38
C TRP A 171 -4.23 -1.60 -15.89
N ALA A 172 -3.02 -1.42 -16.36
CA ALA A 172 -2.74 -1.27 -17.78
C ALA A 172 -1.76 -2.33 -18.28
N SER A 173 -1.89 -2.71 -19.54
CA SER A 173 -0.94 -3.60 -20.22
C SER A 173 0.44 -2.93 -20.39
N ARG A 174 0.46 -1.60 -20.45
CA ARG A 174 1.67 -0.77 -20.39
C ARG A 174 1.48 0.25 -19.28
N LEU A 175 2.22 0.08 -18.21
CA LEU A 175 2.23 1.03 -17.11
C LEU A 175 3.04 2.26 -17.53
N GLY A 176 2.50 3.44 -17.25
CA GLY A 176 3.23 4.69 -17.37
C GLY A 176 4.41 4.76 -16.37
N PRO A 177 5.28 5.76 -16.50
CA PRO A 177 6.36 5.99 -15.54
C PRO A 177 5.78 6.16 -14.13
N GLY A 178 6.52 5.71 -13.13
CA GLY A 178 6.09 5.77 -11.73
C GLY A 178 5.30 4.54 -11.26
N HIS A 179 5.36 3.43 -11.98
CA HIS A 179 4.76 2.16 -11.56
C HIS A 179 5.73 1.00 -11.82
N LEU A 180 5.83 0.11 -10.85
CA LEU A 180 6.50 -1.18 -11.02
C LEU A 180 5.59 -2.10 -11.84
N ASN A 181 6.17 -2.74 -12.84
CA ASN A 181 5.60 -3.93 -13.49
C ASN A 181 6.20 -5.19 -12.83
N PRO A 182 5.75 -6.42 -13.17
CA PRO A 182 6.26 -7.64 -12.56
C PRO A 182 7.79 -7.76 -12.52
N LEU A 183 8.48 -7.49 -13.63
CA LEU A 183 9.94 -7.55 -13.70
C LEU A 183 10.60 -6.48 -12.82
N ARG A 184 10.12 -5.24 -12.87
CA ARG A 184 10.67 -4.14 -12.06
C ARG A 184 10.39 -4.32 -10.57
N ALA A 185 9.26 -4.95 -10.21
CA ALA A 185 8.97 -5.33 -8.83
C ALA A 185 9.95 -6.40 -8.31
N ALA A 186 10.32 -7.38 -9.13
CA ALA A 186 11.37 -8.34 -8.78
C ALA A 186 12.75 -7.67 -8.64
N GLN A 187 13.08 -6.70 -9.50
CA GLN A 187 14.29 -5.87 -9.35
C GLN A 187 14.25 -5.03 -8.05
N ALA A 188 13.07 -4.54 -7.64
CA ALA A 188 12.92 -3.86 -6.36
C ALA A 188 13.21 -4.81 -5.18
N LEU A 189 12.82 -6.09 -5.26
CA LEU A 189 13.17 -7.09 -4.22
C LEU A 189 14.67 -7.33 -4.15
N GLU A 190 15.39 -7.34 -5.28
CA GLU A 190 16.86 -7.43 -5.30
C GLU A 190 17.53 -6.26 -4.55
N LEU A 191 16.92 -5.07 -4.60
CA LEU A 191 17.43 -3.89 -3.90
C LEU A 191 17.03 -3.87 -2.42
N LEU A 192 15.77 -4.20 -2.12
CA LEU A 192 15.18 -4.15 -0.78
C LEU A 192 15.59 -5.32 0.11
N LYS A 193 15.77 -6.52 -0.47
CA LYS A 193 16.17 -7.76 0.20
C LYS A 193 15.37 -8.07 1.48
N PRO A 194 14.03 -7.99 1.48
CA PRO A 194 13.24 -8.37 2.64
C PRO A 194 13.32 -9.89 2.87
N GLU A 195 13.05 -10.35 4.11
CA GLU A 195 12.87 -11.80 4.35
C GLU A 195 11.61 -12.31 3.64
N ILE A 196 10.52 -11.52 3.71
CA ILE A 196 9.23 -11.82 3.07
C ILE A 196 8.81 -10.67 2.15
N ALA A 197 8.30 -11.01 0.97
CA ALA A 197 7.66 -10.06 0.06
C ALA A 197 6.20 -10.43 -0.20
N ILE A 198 5.29 -9.47 -0.06
CA ILE A 198 3.89 -9.59 -0.45
C ILE A 198 3.66 -8.73 -1.70
N PRO A 199 3.33 -9.33 -2.86
CA PRO A 199 2.90 -8.57 -4.01
C PRO A 199 1.53 -7.94 -3.75
N ILE A 200 1.39 -6.65 -3.99
CA ILE A 200 0.15 -5.90 -3.83
C ILE A 200 -0.25 -5.20 -5.13
N HIS A 201 -1.37 -4.47 -5.13
CA HIS A 201 -1.87 -3.66 -6.24
C HIS A 201 -2.32 -4.48 -7.46
N TRP A 202 -2.68 -5.75 -7.28
CA TRP A 202 -3.20 -6.68 -8.29
C TRP A 202 -4.45 -7.41 -7.76
N GLY A 203 -5.10 -8.26 -8.55
CA GLY A 203 -6.09 -9.24 -8.08
C GLY A 203 -7.42 -8.71 -7.51
N THR A 204 -7.52 -7.41 -7.20
CA THR A 204 -8.63 -6.87 -6.41
C THR A 204 -9.68 -6.14 -7.23
N TYR A 205 -9.27 -5.27 -8.14
CA TYR A 205 -10.16 -4.43 -8.95
C TYR A 205 -10.02 -4.70 -10.43
N ALA A 206 -11.12 -4.56 -11.18
CA ALA A 206 -11.17 -4.64 -12.64
C ALA A 206 -11.96 -3.48 -13.23
N VAL A 207 -11.63 -3.11 -14.47
CA VAL A 207 -12.33 -2.05 -15.20
C VAL A 207 -13.73 -2.53 -15.61
N GLY A 208 -14.77 -1.76 -15.24
CA GLY A 208 -16.07 -1.72 -15.88
C GLY A 208 -16.98 -2.96 -15.86
N ARG A 209 -16.63 -4.07 -15.16
CA ARG A 209 -17.45 -5.30 -15.15
C ARG A 209 -18.34 -5.41 -13.91
N PRO A 210 -19.57 -6.01 -14.02
CA PRO A 210 -20.40 -6.29 -12.87
C PRO A 210 -19.70 -7.22 -11.87
N ALA A 211 -19.86 -6.96 -10.56
CA ALA A 211 -19.28 -7.80 -9.50
C ALA A 211 -19.75 -9.26 -9.51
N ALA A 212 -20.94 -9.52 -10.08
CA ALA A 212 -21.50 -10.87 -10.23
C ALA A 212 -20.78 -11.76 -11.26
N ARG A 213 -19.82 -11.22 -12.03
CA ARG A 213 -19.02 -12.01 -12.97
C ARG A 213 -17.65 -12.29 -12.35
N PRO A 214 -17.04 -13.46 -12.64
CA PRO A 214 -15.67 -13.77 -12.22
C PRO A 214 -14.72 -12.64 -12.60
N ALA A 215 -13.70 -12.40 -11.77
CA ALA A 215 -12.65 -11.44 -12.08
C ALA A 215 -12.05 -11.77 -13.45
N PRO A 216 -11.85 -10.79 -14.34
CA PRO A 216 -11.17 -11.05 -15.59
C PRO A 216 -9.76 -11.60 -15.34
N CYS A 217 -9.32 -12.56 -16.15
CA CYS A 217 -8.01 -13.20 -15.98
C CYS A 217 -6.85 -12.20 -15.93
N TYR A 218 -6.96 -11.07 -16.63
CA TYR A 218 -5.92 -10.05 -16.66
C TYR A 218 -5.63 -9.40 -15.28
N VAL A 219 -6.56 -9.46 -14.32
CA VAL A 219 -6.33 -8.92 -12.96
C VAL A 219 -5.34 -9.78 -12.16
N ARG A 220 -5.24 -11.06 -12.50
CA ARG A 220 -4.33 -12.03 -11.88
C ARG A 220 -3.07 -12.25 -12.73
N ALA A 221 -3.10 -11.86 -14.00
CA ALA A 221 -2.01 -12.07 -14.96
C ALA A 221 -0.63 -11.52 -14.52
N PRO A 222 -0.52 -10.45 -13.72
CA PRO A 222 0.79 -9.96 -13.26
C PRO A 222 1.52 -10.89 -12.30
N LEU A 223 0.81 -11.79 -11.59
CA LEU A 223 1.39 -12.59 -10.52
C LEU A 223 2.43 -13.59 -11.03
N GLU A 224 2.09 -14.41 -12.03
CA GLU A 224 2.99 -15.45 -12.55
C GLU A 224 4.33 -14.87 -13.10
N PRO A 225 4.33 -13.82 -13.96
CA PRO A 225 5.57 -13.19 -14.38
C PRO A 225 6.38 -12.59 -13.22
N PHE A 226 5.71 -12.08 -12.18
CA PHE A 226 6.38 -11.58 -11.00
C PHE A 226 7.07 -12.70 -10.23
N LEU A 227 6.38 -13.82 -9.97
CA LEU A 227 6.94 -14.97 -9.25
C LEU A 227 8.15 -15.54 -9.99
N ALA A 228 8.07 -15.70 -11.31
CA ALA A 228 9.18 -16.16 -12.14
C ALA A 228 10.39 -15.22 -12.03
N ALA A 229 10.18 -13.92 -12.23
CA ALA A 229 11.25 -12.93 -12.16
C ALA A 229 11.85 -12.80 -10.74
N ALA A 230 11.04 -12.89 -9.69
CA ALA A 230 11.50 -12.86 -8.30
C ALA A 230 12.35 -14.09 -7.96
N GLY A 231 11.97 -15.27 -8.45
CA GLY A 231 12.77 -16.50 -8.29
C GLY A 231 14.16 -16.41 -8.94
N GLU A 232 14.28 -15.67 -10.04
CA GLU A 232 15.55 -15.44 -10.73
C GLU A 232 16.41 -14.33 -10.08
N LEU A 233 15.79 -13.17 -9.78
CA LEU A 233 16.51 -11.95 -9.38
C LEU A 233 16.69 -11.82 -7.87
N ALA A 234 15.79 -12.40 -7.08
CA ALA A 234 15.78 -12.30 -5.62
C ALA A 234 15.48 -13.65 -4.96
N PRO A 235 16.27 -14.72 -5.26
CA PRO A 235 15.98 -16.09 -4.81
C PRO A 235 16.03 -16.27 -3.29
N SER A 236 16.64 -15.35 -2.55
CA SER A 236 16.66 -15.36 -1.09
C SER A 236 15.40 -14.80 -0.44
N VAL A 237 14.53 -14.13 -1.20
CA VAL A 237 13.30 -13.52 -0.70
C VAL A 237 12.16 -14.52 -0.78
N ARG A 238 11.50 -14.78 0.35
CA ARG A 238 10.29 -15.60 0.39
C ARG A 238 9.09 -14.78 -0.11
N VAL A 239 8.66 -15.01 -1.34
CA VAL A 239 7.44 -14.37 -1.86
C VAL A 239 6.20 -15.09 -1.36
N VAL A 240 5.30 -14.35 -0.70
CA VAL A 240 4.00 -14.84 -0.21
C VAL A 240 2.89 -14.14 -0.98
N ALA A 241 2.35 -14.80 -1.98
CA ALA A 241 1.22 -14.29 -2.77
C ALA A 241 -0.10 -14.55 -1.99
N LEU A 242 -0.51 -13.57 -1.20
CA LEU A 242 -1.76 -13.62 -0.46
C LEU A 242 -2.96 -13.41 -1.39
N GLU A 243 -4.08 -14.07 -1.08
CA GLU A 243 -5.38 -13.63 -1.58
C GLU A 243 -5.87 -12.45 -0.72
N PRO A 244 -6.67 -11.51 -1.31
CA PRO A 244 -7.23 -10.41 -0.54
C PRO A 244 -8.03 -10.88 0.67
N GLY A 245 -7.71 -10.38 1.84
CA GLY A 245 -8.27 -10.76 3.13
C GLY A 245 -7.47 -11.82 3.90
N CYS A 246 -6.42 -12.37 3.31
CA CYS A 246 -5.51 -13.29 4.00
C CYS A 246 -4.35 -12.57 4.66
N SER A 247 -3.75 -13.22 5.67
CA SER A 247 -2.64 -12.68 6.46
C SER A 247 -1.43 -13.61 6.51
N VAL A 248 -0.31 -13.03 6.94
CA VAL A 248 0.93 -13.72 7.27
C VAL A 248 1.44 -13.22 8.62
N GLU A 249 1.89 -14.15 9.46
CA GLU A 249 2.58 -13.87 10.72
C GLU A 249 4.09 -13.78 10.51
N LEU A 250 4.77 -12.92 11.33
CA LEU A 250 6.21 -12.61 11.29
C LEU A 250 6.90 -12.99 12.60
#